data_ef989f922c411c4aac679442aa831206
#
_entry.id   ef989f922c411c4aac679442aa831206
#
_cell.length_a   1.000
_cell.length_b   1.000
_cell.length_c   1.000
_cell.angle_alpha   90.00
_cell.angle_beta   90.00
_cell.angle_gamma   90.00
#
_symmetry.space_group_name_H-M   'P 1'
#
loop_
_entity.id
_entity.type
_entity.pdbx_description
1 polymer ?
#
loop_
_entity_poly.entity_id
_entity_poly.type
_entity_poly.pdbx_seq_one_letter_code
_entity_poly.pdbx_strand_id
1 'polypeptide(L)'
;LSQELMKRADLVVATGGRAMVKSAYSTGVPAYGSGAGNATVIWDETTIPAEAAMNTRLSKCSDFGSGCSCDGNLVIHESVYEAGKAALVAEGGYILTGDEIEAVKNVMWDETGHRLPNTVAVSPQALAKAAGFEVPETVKFLMVEGGGIENIRKDYFYCTEKLTTLVTLFKYVGEFQNAIDMALAIF
;
A
#
# COMPACT_ATOMS: atom_id res chain seq x y z
N LEU A 1 -18.45 -5.87 -23.39
CA LEU A 1 -19.51 -4.96 -22.95
C LEU A 1 -18.96 -3.56 -22.61
N SER A 2 -17.94 -3.44 -21.73
CA SER A 2 -17.37 -2.14 -21.31
C SER A 2 -16.87 -1.28 -22.45
N GLN A 3 -16.12 -1.85 -23.39
CA GLN A 3 -15.63 -1.11 -24.57
C GLN A 3 -16.75 -0.58 -25.45
N GLU A 4 -17.81 -1.36 -25.65
CA GLU A 4 -18.96 -0.93 -26.44
C GLU A 4 -19.75 0.18 -25.76
N LEU A 5 -19.85 0.14 -24.42
CA LEU A 5 -20.45 1.21 -23.64
C LEU A 5 -19.62 2.50 -23.74
N MET A 6 -18.30 2.41 -23.58
CA MET A 6 -17.39 3.55 -23.69
C MET A 6 -17.49 4.25 -25.05
N LYS A 7 -17.62 3.50 -26.15
CA LYS A 7 -17.75 4.07 -27.52
C LYS A 7 -19.06 4.85 -27.75
N ARG A 8 -20.07 4.63 -26.91
CA ARG A 8 -21.38 5.29 -27.01
C ARG A 8 -21.57 6.43 -26.03
N ALA A 9 -20.57 6.70 -25.18
CA ALA A 9 -20.58 7.81 -24.25
C ALA A 9 -20.04 9.08 -24.91
N ASP A 10 -20.47 10.25 -24.44
CA ASP A 10 -19.93 11.55 -24.86
C ASP A 10 -18.58 11.83 -24.17
N LEU A 11 -18.37 11.28 -22.97
CA LEU A 11 -17.16 11.38 -22.16
C LEU A 11 -16.99 10.11 -21.34
N VAL A 12 -15.77 9.59 -21.29
CA VAL A 12 -15.41 8.44 -20.45
C VAL A 12 -14.54 8.88 -19.28
N VAL A 13 -14.93 8.53 -18.08
CA VAL A 13 -14.06 8.62 -16.88
C VAL A 13 -13.74 7.19 -16.43
N ALA A 14 -12.48 6.80 -16.51
CA ALA A 14 -12.03 5.45 -16.23
C ALA A 14 -11.00 5.46 -15.08
N THR A 15 -11.30 4.78 -14.00
CA THR A 15 -10.37 4.53 -12.89
C THR A 15 -10.08 3.04 -12.81
N GLY A 16 -8.81 2.66 -12.75
CA GLY A 16 -8.41 1.25 -12.66
C GLY A 16 -7.00 1.00 -13.15
N GLY A 17 -6.64 -0.26 -13.31
CA GLY A 17 -5.30 -0.64 -13.78
C GLY A 17 -5.02 -0.17 -15.22
N ARG A 18 -3.74 -0.24 -15.61
CA ARG A 18 -3.23 0.22 -16.92
C ARG A 18 -4.07 -0.27 -18.11
N ALA A 19 -4.57 -1.51 -18.06
CA ALA A 19 -5.37 -2.08 -19.15
C ALA A 19 -6.71 -1.35 -19.33
N MET A 20 -7.39 -1.00 -18.23
CA MET A 20 -8.65 -0.25 -18.25
C MET A 20 -8.44 1.15 -18.81
N VAL A 21 -7.45 1.87 -18.33
CA VAL A 21 -7.10 3.22 -18.77
C VAL A 21 -6.73 3.23 -20.27
N LYS A 22 -5.91 2.29 -20.71
CA LYS A 22 -5.56 2.10 -22.12
C LYS A 22 -6.81 1.81 -22.96
N SER A 23 -7.72 0.97 -22.46
CA SER A 23 -8.98 0.67 -23.15
C SER A 23 -9.85 1.91 -23.33
N ALA A 24 -9.97 2.76 -22.29
CA ALA A 24 -10.72 4.01 -22.35
C ALA A 24 -10.17 4.95 -23.42
N TYR A 25 -8.87 5.22 -23.41
CA TYR A 25 -8.22 6.07 -24.42
C TYR A 25 -8.27 5.50 -25.85
N SER A 26 -8.41 4.18 -25.99
CA SER A 26 -8.48 3.51 -27.30
C SER A 26 -9.87 3.54 -27.93
N THR A 27 -10.88 4.10 -27.26
CA THR A 27 -12.25 4.14 -27.78
C THR A 27 -12.48 5.22 -28.85
N GLY A 28 -11.61 6.22 -28.91
CA GLY A 28 -11.78 7.40 -29.79
C GLY A 28 -12.75 8.46 -29.22
N VAL A 29 -13.29 8.24 -28.01
CA VAL A 29 -14.13 9.20 -27.28
C VAL A 29 -13.25 10.00 -26.31
N PRO A 30 -13.56 11.27 -26.01
CA PRO A 30 -12.87 12.02 -24.96
C PRO A 30 -12.86 11.24 -23.66
N ALA A 31 -11.67 11.08 -23.05
CA ALA A 31 -11.53 10.24 -21.85
C ALA A 31 -10.57 10.85 -20.83
N TYR A 32 -10.92 10.68 -19.55
CA TYR A 32 -10.04 10.90 -18.40
C TYR A 32 -9.73 9.53 -17.78
N GLY A 33 -8.47 9.12 -17.81
CA GLY A 33 -8.03 7.86 -17.22
C GLY A 33 -7.17 8.11 -15.98
N SER A 34 -7.55 7.49 -14.84
CA SER A 34 -6.75 7.43 -13.63
C SER A 34 -6.24 6.00 -13.45
N GLY A 35 -4.92 5.83 -13.46
CA GLY A 35 -4.25 4.54 -13.32
C GLY A 35 -4.17 4.04 -11.88
N ALA A 36 -3.28 3.07 -11.64
CA ALA A 36 -2.98 2.57 -10.31
C ALA A 36 -2.41 3.69 -9.43
N GLY A 37 -2.86 3.72 -8.17
CA GLY A 37 -2.32 4.58 -7.12
C GLY A 37 -1.22 3.87 -6.33
N ASN A 38 -0.59 4.62 -5.44
CA ASN A 38 0.30 4.06 -4.41
C ASN A 38 0.33 5.01 -3.22
N ALA A 39 -0.73 5.00 -2.42
CA ALA A 39 -0.93 5.95 -1.34
C ALA A 39 0.25 5.92 -0.34
N THR A 40 0.94 7.05 -0.25
CA THR A 40 2.08 7.26 0.63
C THR A 40 1.79 8.42 1.57
N VAL A 41 1.86 8.17 2.88
CA VAL A 41 1.60 9.13 3.95
C VAL A 41 2.92 9.49 4.62
N ILE A 42 3.14 10.78 4.84
CA ILE A 42 4.33 11.27 5.56
C ILE A 42 3.93 11.60 7.00
N TRP A 43 4.67 11.07 7.94
CA TRP A 43 4.63 11.42 9.36
C TRP A 43 5.89 12.20 9.70
N ASP A 44 5.75 13.49 9.87
CA ASP A 44 6.86 14.38 10.25
C ASP A 44 7.08 14.39 11.78
N GLU A 45 8.03 15.21 12.24
CA GLU A 45 8.39 15.35 13.64
C GLU A 45 7.26 15.91 14.52
N THR A 46 6.22 16.52 13.91
CA THR A 46 5.07 17.09 14.63
C THR A 46 3.91 16.10 14.76
N THR A 47 4.03 14.95 14.11
CA THR A 47 2.99 13.90 14.10
C THR A 47 2.70 13.39 15.52
N ILE A 48 1.42 13.29 15.88
CA ILE A 48 0.97 12.63 17.09
C ILE A 48 0.80 11.13 16.79
N PRO A 49 1.71 10.26 17.25
CA PRO A 49 1.76 8.85 16.84
C PRO A 49 0.46 8.08 17.06
N ALA A 50 -0.23 8.31 18.19
CA ALA A 50 -1.48 7.60 18.51
C ALA A 50 -2.61 7.96 17.54
N GLU A 51 -2.78 9.23 17.18
CA GLU A 51 -3.80 9.67 16.24
C GLU A 51 -3.50 9.17 14.81
N ALA A 52 -2.25 9.28 14.39
CA ALA A 52 -1.82 8.83 13.08
C ALA A 52 -1.97 7.30 12.92
N ALA A 53 -1.62 6.51 13.95
CA ALA A 53 -1.80 5.07 13.96
C ALA A 53 -3.28 4.66 13.91
N MET A 54 -4.16 5.34 14.64
CA MET A 54 -5.60 5.12 14.58
C MET A 54 -6.13 5.39 13.16
N ASN A 55 -5.71 6.48 12.52
CA ASN A 55 -6.13 6.82 11.15
C ASN A 55 -5.63 5.78 10.15
N THR A 56 -4.38 5.32 10.26
CA THR A 56 -3.84 4.24 9.42
C THR A 56 -4.63 2.94 9.62
N ARG A 57 -4.99 2.57 10.86
CA ARG A 57 -5.86 1.40 11.11
C ARG A 57 -7.22 1.56 10.42
N LEU A 58 -7.87 2.70 10.55
CA LEU A 58 -9.16 2.97 9.89
C LEU A 58 -9.05 2.83 8.38
N SER A 59 -8.00 3.39 7.79
CA SER A 59 -7.68 3.29 6.36
C SER A 59 -7.46 1.83 5.94
N LYS A 60 -6.60 1.08 6.63
CA LYS A 60 -6.25 -0.31 6.24
C LYS A 60 -7.34 -1.32 6.51
N CYS A 61 -8.23 -1.09 7.48
CA CYS A 61 -9.33 -1.99 7.78
C CYS A 61 -10.59 -1.72 6.94
N SER A 62 -10.68 -0.56 6.25
CA SER A 62 -11.77 -0.28 5.31
C SER A 62 -11.65 -1.21 4.10
N ASP A 63 -12.69 -2.01 3.86
CA ASP A 63 -12.73 -3.00 2.77
C ASP A 63 -11.44 -3.84 2.64
N PHE A 64 -10.86 -4.24 3.76
CA PHE A 64 -9.59 -4.93 3.83
C PHE A 64 -8.44 -4.22 3.07
N GLY A 65 -8.45 -2.88 3.10
CA GLY A 65 -7.40 -2.06 2.47
C GLY A 65 -7.37 -2.13 0.95
N SER A 66 -8.48 -2.48 0.30
CA SER A 66 -8.57 -2.59 -1.16
C SER A 66 -8.76 -1.27 -1.90
N GLY A 67 -9.10 -0.19 -1.18
CA GLY A 67 -9.21 1.13 -1.77
C GLY A 67 -7.87 1.66 -2.26
N CYS A 68 -7.84 2.27 -3.44
CA CYS A 68 -6.62 2.88 -4.00
C CYS A 68 -6.08 4.07 -3.16
N SER A 69 -6.90 4.63 -2.27
CA SER A 69 -6.54 5.69 -1.31
C SER A 69 -6.13 5.16 0.07
N CYS A 70 -6.21 3.83 0.31
CA CYS A 70 -5.79 3.24 1.58
C CYS A 70 -4.27 3.33 1.75
N ASP A 71 -3.82 3.71 2.96
CA ASP A 71 -2.41 3.86 3.30
C ASP A 71 -1.59 2.64 2.85
N GLY A 72 -0.72 2.82 1.88
CA GLY A 72 0.14 1.75 1.37
C GLY A 72 1.54 1.81 1.98
N ASN A 73 2.07 3.02 2.12
CA ASN A 73 3.39 3.30 2.63
C ASN A 73 3.33 4.43 3.64
N LEU A 74 4.04 4.30 4.75
CA LEU A 74 4.24 5.34 5.75
C LEU A 74 5.70 5.75 5.73
N VAL A 75 5.98 7.01 5.43
CA VAL A 75 7.31 7.62 5.46
C VAL A 75 7.41 8.42 6.75
N ILE A 76 8.10 7.88 7.75
CA ILE A 76 8.06 8.33 9.14
C ILE A 76 9.39 8.96 9.53
N HIS A 77 9.33 10.16 10.11
CA HIS A 77 10.52 10.84 10.64
C HIS A 77 11.17 10.02 11.77
N GLU A 78 12.50 10.00 11.79
CA GLU A 78 13.28 9.21 12.77
C GLU A 78 12.91 9.51 14.24
N SER A 79 12.58 10.77 14.58
CA SER A 79 12.23 11.16 15.96
C SER A 79 10.92 10.57 16.46
N VAL A 80 9.99 10.23 15.58
CA VAL A 80 8.67 9.64 15.91
C VAL A 80 8.53 8.19 15.44
N TYR A 81 9.54 7.63 14.79
CA TYR A 81 9.47 6.30 14.19
C TYR A 81 9.15 5.19 15.19
N GLU A 82 9.91 5.09 16.29
CA GLU A 82 9.71 4.02 17.28
C GLU A 82 8.38 4.20 18.03
N ALA A 83 8.02 5.44 18.37
CA ALA A 83 6.72 5.73 18.99
C ALA A 83 5.55 5.43 18.03
N GLY A 84 5.72 5.76 16.75
CA GLY A 84 4.76 5.45 15.69
C GLY A 84 4.56 3.95 15.50
N LYS A 85 5.65 3.21 15.43
CA LYS A 85 5.63 1.75 15.33
C LYS A 85 4.92 1.11 16.52
N ALA A 86 5.22 1.56 17.73
CA ALA A 86 4.54 1.08 18.94
C ALA A 86 3.04 1.41 18.92
N ALA A 87 2.66 2.60 18.48
CA ALA A 87 1.26 3.00 18.36
C ALA A 87 0.51 2.17 17.29
N LEU A 88 1.14 1.87 16.16
CA LEU A 88 0.57 0.99 15.13
C LEU A 88 0.34 -0.44 15.66
N VAL A 89 1.29 -0.97 16.46
CA VAL A 89 1.12 -2.27 17.12
C VAL A 89 -0.06 -2.23 18.12
N ALA A 90 -0.19 -1.15 18.90
CA ALA A 90 -1.32 -0.97 19.82
C ALA A 90 -2.68 -0.91 19.09
N GLU A 91 -2.71 -0.40 17.86
CA GLU A 91 -3.89 -0.38 16.98
C GLU A 91 -4.15 -1.73 16.25
N GLY A 92 -3.40 -2.77 16.57
CA GLY A 92 -3.57 -4.12 16.02
C GLY A 92 -2.69 -4.43 14.81
N GLY A 93 -1.64 -3.65 14.58
CA GLY A 93 -0.62 -3.95 13.59
C GLY A 93 0.29 -5.10 14.02
N TYR A 94 0.65 -5.99 13.10
CA TYR A 94 1.59 -7.10 13.29
C TYR A 94 2.81 -6.89 12.41
N ILE A 95 3.99 -6.82 13.00
CA ILE A 95 5.25 -6.64 12.27
C ILE A 95 5.72 -8.00 11.78
N LEU A 96 5.81 -8.15 10.46
CA LEU A 96 6.38 -9.33 9.81
C LEU A 96 7.89 -9.40 10.07
N THR A 97 8.39 -10.58 10.33
CA THR A 97 9.80 -10.83 10.64
C THR A 97 10.39 -11.94 9.79
N GLY A 98 11.70 -11.88 9.52
CA GLY A 98 12.45 -12.97 8.91
C GLY A 98 11.77 -13.60 7.70
N ASP A 99 11.47 -14.90 7.81
CA ASP A 99 10.88 -15.69 6.73
C ASP A 99 9.44 -15.28 6.38
N GLU A 100 8.70 -14.64 7.31
CA GLU A 100 7.32 -14.17 7.06
C GLU A 100 7.29 -13.11 5.96
N ILE A 101 8.32 -12.23 5.91
CA ILE A 101 8.45 -11.20 4.87
C ILE A 101 8.55 -11.86 3.49
N GLU A 102 9.45 -12.82 3.31
CA GLU A 102 9.60 -13.50 2.03
C GLU A 102 8.37 -14.35 1.68
N ALA A 103 7.76 -15.00 2.66
CA ALA A 103 6.54 -15.79 2.45
C ALA A 103 5.36 -14.92 1.97
N VAL A 104 5.13 -13.75 2.59
CA VAL A 104 4.09 -12.80 2.16
C VAL A 104 4.40 -12.23 0.78
N LYS A 105 5.66 -11.89 0.49
CA LYS A 105 6.09 -11.43 -0.84
C LYS A 105 5.71 -12.44 -1.94
N ASN A 106 6.02 -13.71 -1.72
CA ASN A 106 5.82 -14.78 -2.71
C ASN A 106 4.34 -15.09 -3.00
N VAL A 107 3.43 -14.78 -2.06
CA VAL A 107 1.97 -14.95 -2.30
C VAL A 107 1.31 -13.69 -2.83
N MET A 108 1.94 -12.53 -2.68
CA MET A 108 1.38 -11.25 -3.10
C MET A 108 1.79 -10.82 -4.51
N TRP A 109 2.98 -11.16 -4.95
CA TRP A 109 3.52 -10.75 -6.25
C TRP A 109 4.12 -11.93 -7.00
N ASP A 110 4.05 -11.87 -8.32
CA ASP A 110 4.81 -12.77 -9.18
C ASP A 110 6.29 -12.33 -9.30
N GLU A 111 7.10 -13.11 -9.99
CA GLU A 111 8.53 -12.86 -10.20
C GLU A 111 8.82 -11.51 -10.90
N THR A 112 7.85 -10.96 -11.60
CA THR A 112 7.95 -9.67 -12.31
C THR A 112 7.45 -8.49 -11.49
N GLY A 113 6.97 -8.73 -10.27
CA GLY A 113 6.40 -7.73 -9.37
C GLY A 113 4.94 -7.38 -9.65
N HIS A 114 4.25 -8.14 -10.49
CA HIS A 114 2.82 -7.96 -10.67
C HIS A 114 2.04 -8.51 -9.47
N ARG A 115 1.11 -7.70 -9.01
CA ARG A 115 0.24 -8.05 -7.90
C ARG A 115 -0.69 -9.21 -8.24
N LEU A 116 -0.66 -10.27 -7.44
CA LEU A 116 -1.53 -11.44 -7.61
C LEU A 116 -2.95 -11.13 -7.08
N PRO A 117 -4.00 -11.39 -7.85
CA PRO A 117 -5.37 -10.96 -7.53
C PRO A 117 -5.97 -11.68 -6.31
N ASN A 118 -5.52 -12.90 -6.00
CA ASN A 118 -6.01 -13.73 -4.89
C ASN A 118 -5.70 -13.17 -3.49
N THR A 119 -4.83 -12.14 -3.39
CA THR A 119 -4.48 -11.47 -2.14
C THR A 119 -5.00 -10.02 -2.07
N VAL A 120 -5.87 -9.63 -3.00
CA VAL A 120 -6.59 -8.34 -2.96
C VAL A 120 -7.78 -8.43 -2.03
N ALA A 121 -8.00 -7.41 -1.20
CA ALA A 121 -9.13 -7.31 -0.26
C ALA A 121 -9.24 -8.51 0.70
N VAL A 122 -8.12 -8.97 1.26
CA VAL A 122 -8.12 -10.08 2.22
C VAL A 122 -7.74 -9.63 3.62
N SER A 123 -8.25 -10.34 4.63
CA SER A 123 -7.88 -10.09 6.03
C SER A 123 -6.41 -10.44 6.30
N PRO A 124 -5.79 -9.90 7.35
CA PRO A 124 -4.42 -10.24 7.71
C PRO A 124 -4.26 -11.73 8.03
N GLN A 125 -5.28 -12.37 8.62
CA GLN A 125 -5.29 -13.82 8.89
C GLN A 125 -5.30 -14.62 7.60
N ALA A 126 -6.12 -14.22 6.63
CA ALA A 126 -6.16 -14.89 5.33
C ALA A 126 -4.86 -14.74 4.54
N LEU A 127 -4.23 -13.56 4.61
CA LEU A 127 -2.94 -13.30 3.97
C LEU A 127 -1.82 -14.11 4.62
N ALA A 128 -1.75 -14.13 5.96
CA ALA A 128 -0.78 -14.92 6.72
C ALA A 128 -0.93 -16.42 6.43
N LYS A 129 -2.17 -16.93 6.45
CA LYS A 129 -2.47 -18.33 6.12
C LYS A 129 -2.05 -18.71 4.70
N ALA A 130 -2.30 -17.84 3.72
CA ALA A 130 -1.85 -18.05 2.35
C ALA A 130 -0.31 -18.10 2.26
N ALA A 131 0.39 -17.33 3.09
CA ALA A 131 1.84 -17.33 3.21
C ALA A 131 2.42 -18.46 4.09
N GLY A 132 1.57 -19.31 4.69
CA GLY A 132 2.00 -20.49 5.44
C GLY A 132 2.27 -20.27 6.92
N PHE A 133 1.80 -19.17 7.52
CA PHE A 133 1.88 -18.91 8.95
C PHE A 133 0.53 -18.40 9.50
N GLU A 134 0.45 -18.22 10.82
CA GLU A 134 -0.75 -17.75 11.49
C GLU A 134 -0.48 -16.48 12.30
N VAL A 135 -1.45 -15.60 12.36
CA VAL A 135 -1.45 -14.43 13.25
C VAL A 135 -2.71 -14.43 14.11
N PRO A 136 -2.65 -13.86 15.33
CA PRO A 136 -3.82 -13.77 16.22
C PRO A 136 -5.02 -13.08 15.57
N GLU A 137 -6.23 -13.45 15.96
CA GLU A 137 -7.49 -12.82 15.52
C GLU A 137 -7.59 -11.31 15.86
N THR A 138 -6.81 -10.87 16.86
CA THR A 138 -6.72 -9.46 17.25
C THR A 138 -5.95 -8.61 16.26
N VAL A 139 -5.14 -9.21 15.37
CA VAL A 139 -4.39 -8.50 14.33
C VAL A 139 -5.36 -7.91 13.30
N LYS A 140 -5.18 -6.63 13.02
CA LYS A 140 -6.02 -5.87 12.08
C LYS A 140 -5.34 -5.62 10.74
N PHE A 141 -4.02 -5.49 10.73
CA PHE A 141 -3.21 -5.32 9.52
C PHE A 141 -1.77 -5.79 9.76
N LEU A 142 -1.10 -6.15 8.68
CA LEU A 142 0.32 -6.54 8.68
C LEU A 142 1.20 -5.34 8.38
N MET A 143 2.43 -5.36 8.87
CA MET A 143 3.41 -4.30 8.68
C MET A 143 4.76 -4.89 8.25
N VAL A 144 5.45 -4.19 7.35
CA VAL A 144 6.85 -4.48 6.97
C VAL A 144 7.70 -3.25 7.25
N GLU A 145 8.83 -3.42 7.92
CA GLU A 145 9.83 -2.36 8.06
C GLU A 145 10.66 -2.28 6.78
N GLY A 146 10.43 -1.24 5.99
CA GLY A 146 11.07 -1.01 4.69
C GLY A 146 12.46 -0.37 4.77
N GLY A 147 12.85 0.11 5.96
CA GLY A 147 14.13 0.81 6.15
C GLY A 147 14.12 2.24 5.60
N GLY A 148 15.25 2.66 5.04
CA GLY A 148 15.44 4.00 4.47
C GLY A 148 15.27 4.02 2.94
N ILE A 149 15.58 5.18 2.34
CA ILE A 149 15.47 5.41 0.89
C ILE A 149 16.32 4.45 0.05
N GLU A 150 17.42 3.95 0.61
CA GLU A 150 18.33 2.99 -0.04
C GLU A 150 17.68 1.66 -0.39
N ASN A 151 16.57 1.32 0.30
CA ASN A 151 15.82 0.10 0.05
C ASN A 151 14.70 0.27 -1.00
N ILE A 152 14.38 1.50 -1.38
CA ILE A 152 13.34 1.78 -2.37
C ILE A 152 13.92 1.57 -3.77
N ARG A 153 13.72 0.35 -4.28
CA ARG A 153 14.23 -0.08 -5.59
C ARG A 153 13.13 -0.86 -6.33
N LYS A 154 13.30 -1.00 -7.64
CA LYS A 154 12.32 -1.69 -8.51
C LYS A 154 12.03 -3.14 -8.12
N ASP A 155 12.97 -3.81 -7.47
CA ASP A 155 12.87 -5.18 -6.99
C ASP A 155 12.34 -5.27 -5.54
N TYR A 156 12.11 -4.13 -4.87
CA TYR A 156 11.51 -4.09 -3.55
C TYR A 156 9.99 -3.90 -3.66
N PHE A 157 9.27 -4.99 -3.88
CA PHE A 157 7.82 -4.96 -4.16
C PHE A 157 6.98 -4.37 -3.04
N TYR A 158 7.47 -4.38 -1.81
CA TYR A 158 6.79 -3.79 -0.66
C TYR A 158 6.62 -2.26 -0.71
N CYS A 159 7.28 -1.55 -1.61
CA CYS A 159 7.01 -0.14 -1.87
C CYS A 159 5.84 0.09 -2.85
N THR A 160 5.33 -0.95 -3.53
CA THR A 160 4.26 -0.84 -4.53
C THR A 160 2.86 -0.83 -3.90
N GLU A 161 1.82 -0.61 -4.71
CA GLU A 161 0.41 -0.66 -4.29
C GLU A 161 0.03 -2.06 -3.78
N LYS A 162 -0.55 -2.16 -2.59
CA LYS A 162 -0.81 -3.45 -1.92
C LYS A 162 -2.25 -3.94 -2.05
N LEU A 163 -3.25 -3.06 -2.05
CA LEU A 163 -4.68 -3.36 -2.14
C LEU A 163 -5.15 -4.44 -1.15
N THR A 164 -4.55 -4.49 0.03
CA THR A 164 -4.84 -5.45 1.10
C THR A 164 -4.43 -4.90 2.47
N THR A 165 -4.64 -5.67 3.53
CA THR A 165 -4.32 -5.30 4.92
C THR A 165 -2.83 -5.35 5.24
N LEU A 166 -2.00 -4.75 4.40
CA LEU A 166 -0.55 -4.64 4.56
C LEU A 166 -0.09 -3.21 4.34
N VAL A 167 0.81 -2.70 5.19
CA VAL A 167 1.45 -1.39 5.07
C VAL A 167 2.96 -1.51 5.25
N THR A 168 3.73 -0.68 4.54
CA THR A 168 5.18 -0.63 4.68
C THR A 168 5.60 0.64 5.41
N LEU A 169 6.50 0.49 6.38
CA LEU A 169 7.04 1.58 7.21
C LEU A 169 8.45 1.92 6.71
N PHE A 170 8.63 3.13 6.22
CA PHE A 170 9.93 3.67 5.86
C PHE A 170 10.36 4.73 6.88
N LYS A 171 11.65 4.79 7.17
CA LYS A 171 12.23 5.78 8.07
C LYS A 171 13.01 6.81 7.27
N TYR A 172 12.70 8.09 7.43
CA TYR A 172 13.56 9.17 6.92
C TYR A 172 14.23 9.93 8.05
N VAL A 173 15.37 10.51 7.72
CA VAL A 173 16.24 11.21 8.66
C VAL A 173 16.42 12.66 8.20
N GLY A 174 16.43 13.61 9.12
CA GLY A 174 16.72 15.00 8.83
C GLY A 174 15.53 15.79 8.28
N GLU A 175 15.74 16.61 7.27
CA GLU A 175 14.76 17.59 6.80
C GLU A 175 13.57 16.96 6.05
N PHE A 176 12.42 17.64 6.07
CA PHE A 176 11.18 17.21 5.40
C PHE A 176 11.37 16.95 3.89
N GLN A 177 12.35 17.62 3.24
CA GLN A 177 12.69 17.36 1.85
C GLN A 177 13.09 15.88 1.63
N ASN A 178 13.75 15.26 2.60
CA ASN A 178 14.12 13.83 2.51
C ASN A 178 12.89 12.91 2.51
N ALA A 179 11.81 13.29 3.19
CA ALA A 179 10.54 12.56 3.11
C ALA A 179 9.89 12.70 1.73
N ILE A 180 9.94 13.90 1.14
CA ILE A 180 9.43 14.15 -0.22
C ILE A 180 10.23 13.31 -1.23
N ASP A 181 11.56 13.32 -1.14
CA ASP A 181 12.42 12.55 -2.05
C ASP A 181 12.15 11.04 -1.93
N MET A 182 11.92 10.56 -0.71
CA MET A 182 11.54 9.16 -0.47
C MET A 182 10.15 8.85 -1.06
N ALA A 183 9.16 9.71 -0.86
CA ALA A 183 7.83 9.55 -1.44
C ALA A 183 7.89 9.53 -2.98
N LEU A 184 8.68 10.40 -3.60
CA LEU A 184 8.91 10.41 -5.05
C LEU A 184 9.62 9.14 -5.55
N ALA A 185 10.52 8.56 -4.75
CA ALA A 185 11.19 7.30 -5.11
C ALA A 185 10.25 6.08 -5.02
N ILE A 186 9.20 6.14 -4.18
CA ILE A 186 8.15 5.11 -4.05
C ILE A 186 7.23 5.09 -5.28
N PHE A 187 7.01 6.25 -5.93
CA PHE A 187 6.16 6.38 -7.11
C PHE A 187 6.90 6.01 -8.41
#